data_ce8fc63acd674d82a63dfdd5beb181be
#
_entry.id   ce8fc63acd674d82a63dfdd5beb181be
#
_cell.length_a   1.000
_cell.length_b   1.000
_cell.length_c   1.000
_cell.angle_alpha   90.00
_cell.angle_beta   90.00
_cell.angle_gamma   90.00
#
_symmetry.space_group_name_H-M   'P 1'
#
loop_
_entity.id
_entity.type
_entity.pdbx_description
1 polymer ?
#
loop_
_entity_poly.entity_id
_entity_poly.type
_entity_poly.pdbx_seq_one_letter_code
_entity_poly.pdbx_strand_id
1 'polypeptide(L)'
;MDKSLILCDCSGTNHLNSKDLSEVTGLTCSQIHTALCTSQIDSAAKAVTDGKAILCCTQEWRTFQALADELEVPMPPLLDLRDRAGWSADKASKLPKMSALVAEALVPRPAQKTMDVASEGVCLILSNDATEMGVAEQLSEYLSVTLLVPNPTDDMPSRNYDIIAGSLRRATGTLGNFEVTIDALQQLDPTGHGTHEWSVPLQGGQSHCDIILDLRGGTPLFPAHEKRDGYLWVDASHAPSVAKAVLQASHMLGTFEKTLFVKTESFSI
;
A
#
# COMPACT_ATOMS: atom_id res chain seq x y z
N MET A 1 24.54 21.98 -4.29
CA MET A 1 23.84 22.28 -3.01
C MET A 1 24.71 21.69 -1.90
N ASP A 2 25.18 22.54 -0.98
CA ASP A 2 26.06 22.11 0.11
C ASP A 2 25.21 21.38 1.16
N LYS A 3 25.13 20.06 1.04
CA LYS A 3 24.54 19.19 2.07
C LYS A 3 25.57 18.96 3.18
N SER A 4 25.07 18.78 4.41
CA SER A 4 25.88 18.46 5.58
C SER A 4 25.42 17.17 6.23
N LEU A 5 26.36 16.33 6.64
CA LEU A 5 26.08 15.10 7.38
C LEU A 5 26.07 15.41 8.89
N ILE A 6 24.96 15.09 9.54
CA ILE A 6 24.83 15.21 11.00
C ILE A 6 25.06 13.83 11.59
N LEU A 7 26.22 13.66 12.21
CA LEU A 7 26.71 12.37 12.66
C LEU A 7 26.33 12.10 14.12
N CYS A 8 25.91 10.87 14.40
CA CYS A 8 25.66 10.38 15.75
C CYS A 8 26.27 8.98 15.93
N ASP A 9 27.02 8.77 17.00
CA ASP A 9 27.62 7.48 17.33
C ASP A 9 26.67 6.56 18.10
N CYS A 10 25.47 7.06 18.41
CA CYS A 10 24.42 6.31 19.06
C CYS A 10 24.88 5.67 20.40
N SER A 11 25.33 6.51 21.33
CA SER A 11 25.90 6.12 22.61
C SER A 11 27.15 5.22 22.48
N GLY A 12 28.01 5.53 21.49
CA GLY A 12 29.26 4.83 21.25
C GLY A 12 29.11 3.47 20.53
N THR A 13 27.92 3.13 20.03
CA THR A 13 27.68 1.87 19.31
C THR A 13 28.14 1.92 17.85
N ASN A 14 28.33 3.12 17.29
CA ASN A 14 28.76 3.33 15.92
C ASN A 14 30.10 4.10 15.90
N HIS A 15 31.15 3.45 15.44
CA HIS A 15 32.46 4.09 15.33
C HIS A 15 32.56 4.91 14.05
N LEU A 16 32.55 6.23 14.22
CA LEU A 16 32.61 7.21 13.14
C LEU A 16 33.92 7.99 13.19
N ASN A 17 34.40 8.39 12.03
CA ASN A 17 35.45 9.40 11.88
C ASN A 17 34.91 10.50 10.94
N SER A 18 34.57 11.66 11.52
CA SER A 18 33.99 12.77 10.77
C SER A 18 34.96 13.35 9.73
N LYS A 19 36.27 13.36 10.02
CA LYS A 19 37.29 13.90 9.11
C LYS A 19 37.42 13.01 7.88
N ASP A 20 37.62 11.70 8.10
CA ASP A 20 37.80 10.77 6.98
C ASP A 20 36.52 10.72 6.10
N LEU A 21 35.33 10.74 6.75
CA LEU A 21 34.06 10.75 6.02
C LEU A 21 33.86 12.04 5.21
N SER A 22 34.22 13.18 5.78
CA SER A 22 34.19 14.46 5.06
C SER A 22 35.16 14.48 3.87
N GLU A 23 36.36 13.96 4.04
CA GLU A 23 37.39 13.91 3.00
C GLU A 23 36.94 13.04 1.81
N VAL A 24 36.40 11.84 2.09
CA VAL A 24 36.03 10.90 1.04
C VAL A 24 34.71 11.31 0.36
N THR A 25 33.76 11.90 1.08
CA THR A 25 32.45 12.28 0.51
C THR A 25 32.41 13.68 -0.07
N GLY A 26 33.35 14.54 0.29
CA GLY A 26 33.35 15.95 -0.07
C GLY A 26 32.28 16.79 0.64
N LEU A 27 31.59 16.20 1.62
CA LEU A 27 30.52 16.87 2.38
C LEU A 27 31.04 17.39 3.72
N THR A 28 30.44 18.46 4.20
CA THR A 28 30.66 18.92 5.57
C THR A 28 30.06 17.92 6.55
N CYS A 29 30.86 17.46 7.51
CA CYS A 29 30.38 16.61 8.61
C CYS A 29 30.31 17.43 9.91
N SER A 30 29.27 17.20 10.69
CA SER A 30 29.20 17.75 12.05
C SER A 30 30.26 17.13 12.98
N GLN A 31 30.42 17.69 14.16
CA GLN A 31 30.98 16.90 15.26
C GLN A 31 30.16 15.61 15.45
N ILE A 32 30.79 14.60 16.04
CA ILE A 32 30.06 13.37 16.34
C ILE A 32 29.22 13.60 17.59
N HIS A 33 27.91 13.48 17.43
CA HIS A 33 26.96 13.52 18.53
C HIS A 33 26.80 12.13 19.12
N THR A 34 26.46 12.03 20.41
CA THR A 34 26.30 10.75 21.11
C THR A 34 24.84 10.38 21.33
N ALA A 35 23.98 11.38 21.49
CA ALA A 35 22.57 11.19 21.81
C ALA A 35 21.69 12.26 21.11
N LEU A 36 21.81 12.33 19.77
CA LEU A 36 21.18 13.35 18.95
C LEU A 36 19.63 13.35 19.04
N CYS A 37 19.03 12.18 19.26
CA CYS A 37 17.58 12.00 19.38
C CYS A 37 17.04 12.28 20.80
N THR A 38 17.89 12.55 21.78
CA THR A 38 17.50 12.80 23.19
C THR A 38 18.17 14.04 23.75
N SER A 39 19.25 13.90 24.53
CA SER A 39 19.88 15.02 25.24
C SER A 39 20.53 16.05 24.33
N GLN A 40 20.73 15.77 23.06
CA GLN A 40 21.30 16.70 22.06
C GLN A 40 20.28 17.09 20.99
N ILE A 41 18.97 16.99 21.28
CA ILE A 41 17.91 17.25 20.32
C ILE A 41 17.97 18.71 19.79
N ASP A 42 18.42 19.66 20.58
CA ASP A 42 18.61 21.05 20.15
C ASP A 42 19.62 21.17 19.00
N SER A 43 20.63 20.28 18.95
CA SER A 43 21.58 20.23 17.84
C SER A 43 20.93 19.68 16.58
N ALA A 44 20.03 18.71 16.71
CA ALA A 44 19.21 18.24 15.61
C ALA A 44 18.27 19.33 15.09
N ALA A 45 17.59 20.07 15.99
CA ALA A 45 16.69 21.16 15.65
C ALA A 45 17.40 22.23 14.81
N LYS A 46 18.58 22.68 15.23
CA LYS A 46 19.38 23.64 14.47
C LYS A 46 19.74 23.14 13.07
N ALA A 47 20.16 21.88 12.98
CA ALA A 47 20.57 21.28 11.72
C ALA A 47 19.37 21.11 10.76
N VAL A 48 18.21 20.73 11.28
CA VAL A 48 16.98 20.55 10.49
C VAL A 48 16.47 21.90 9.97
N THR A 49 16.48 22.93 10.80
CA THR A 49 16.06 24.29 10.42
C THR A 49 16.95 24.89 9.32
N ASP A 50 18.24 24.54 9.27
CA ASP A 50 19.15 24.99 8.20
C ASP A 50 18.80 24.42 6.81
N GLY A 51 18.00 23.37 6.74
CA GLY A 51 17.48 22.78 5.49
C GLY A 51 18.51 22.05 4.64
N LYS A 52 19.77 21.94 5.10
CA LYS A 52 20.88 21.27 4.38
C LYS A 52 21.27 19.94 5.00
N ALA A 53 20.71 19.62 6.15
CA ALA A 53 21.08 18.44 6.91
C ALA A 53 20.66 17.14 6.24
N ILE A 54 21.54 16.13 6.35
CA ILE A 54 21.22 14.71 6.23
C ILE A 54 21.50 14.12 7.61
N LEU A 55 20.46 13.66 8.30
CA LEU A 55 20.61 13.06 9.61
C LEU A 55 21.05 11.60 9.47
N CYS A 56 22.21 11.27 10.02
CA CYS A 56 22.77 9.92 9.92
C CYS A 56 22.18 8.98 10.99
N CYS A 57 20.85 8.92 11.05
CA CYS A 57 20.07 8.06 11.94
C CYS A 57 18.69 7.79 11.33
N THR A 58 18.33 6.53 11.15
CA THR A 58 17.00 6.11 10.71
C THR A 58 16.18 5.49 11.84
N GLN A 59 16.84 5.03 12.89
CA GLN A 59 16.21 4.35 14.02
C GLN A 59 15.13 5.23 14.69
N GLU A 60 15.46 6.48 14.96
CA GLU A 60 14.62 7.43 15.67
C GLU A 60 13.89 8.39 14.71
N TRP A 61 13.48 7.88 13.55
CA TRP A 61 12.83 8.71 12.52
C TRP A 61 11.58 9.43 13.04
N ARG A 62 10.82 8.79 13.94
CA ARG A 62 9.61 9.39 14.52
C ARG A 62 9.92 10.61 15.37
N THR A 63 11.01 10.56 16.14
CA THR A 63 11.47 11.70 16.95
C THR A 63 11.86 12.87 16.04
N PHE A 64 12.58 12.60 14.94
CA PHE A 64 12.97 13.64 14.00
C PHE A 64 11.80 14.16 13.16
N GLN A 65 10.81 13.31 12.88
CA GLN A 65 9.57 13.75 12.23
C GLN A 65 8.79 14.70 13.15
N ALA A 66 8.56 14.31 14.40
CA ALA A 66 7.88 15.17 15.37
C ALA A 66 8.62 16.51 15.56
N LEU A 67 9.95 16.48 15.59
CA LEU A 67 10.76 17.70 15.66
C LEU A 67 10.58 18.58 14.41
N ALA A 68 10.57 18.00 13.22
CA ALA A 68 10.36 18.74 11.97
C ALA A 68 8.95 19.34 11.91
N ASP A 69 7.93 18.60 12.36
CA ASP A 69 6.55 19.05 12.44
C ASP A 69 6.41 20.22 13.46
N GLU A 70 7.05 20.13 14.63
CA GLU A 70 7.05 21.20 15.64
C GLU A 70 7.73 22.48 15.13
N LEU A 71 8.79 22.33 14.34
CA LEU A 71 9.52 23.45 13.74
C LEU A 71 8.88 23.96 12.44
N GLU A 72 7.82 23.34 11.97
CA GLU A 72 7.15 23.64 10.69
C GLU A 72 8.10 23.62 9.49
N VAL A 73 9.03 22.67 9.47
CA VAL A 73 10.00 22.51 8.39
C VAL A 73 9.90 21.10 7.75
N PRO A 74 10.29 20.95 6.48
CA PRO A 74 10.31 19.65 5.86
C PRO A 74 11.24 18.67 6.59
N MET A 75 10.79 17.41 6.70
CA MET A 75 11.60 16.33 7.25
C MET A 75 12.93 16.21 6.48
N PRO A 76 14.10 16.26 7.14
CA PRO A 76 15.37 16.10 6.47
C PRO A 76 15.56 14.65 5.99
N PRO A 77 16.36 14.44 4.94
CA PRO A 77 16.76 13.10 4.56
C PRO A 77 17.46 12.37 5.71
N LEU A 78 17.07 11.11 5.90
CA LEU A 78 17.69 10.21 6.87
C LEU A 78 18.62 9.23 6.18
N LEU A 79 19.74 8.92 6.83
CA LEU A 79 20.74 8.00 6.33
C LEU A 79 21.14 7.01 7.41
N ASP A 80 21.04 5.72 7.11
CA ASP A 80 21.44 4.65 8.01
C ASP A 80 22.92 4.30 7.78
N LEU A 81 23.79 4.86 8.59
CA LEU A 81 25.20 4.49 8.64
C LEU A 81 25.49 3.40 9.67
N ARG A 82 24.70 3.31 10.75
CA ARG A 82 24.93 2.39 11.85
C ARG A 82 24.59 0.95 11.45
N ASP A 83 23.35 0.68 11.10
CA ASP A 83 22.89 -0.69 10.89
C ASP A 83 23.35 -1.23 9.53
N ARG A 84 23.48 -0.37 8.52
CA ARG A 84 23.95 -0.76 7.19
C ARG A 84 25.48 -0.86 7.04
N ALA A 85 26.26 -0.15 7.83
CA ALA A 85 27.73 -0.15 7.72
C ALA A 85 28.48 -0.24 9.05
N GLY A 86 28.02 0.45 10.10
CA GLY A 86 28.74 0.62 11.36
C GLY A 86 28.68 -0.60 12.26
N TRP A 87 27.58 -1.30 12.28
CA TRP A 87 27.30 -2.37 13.23
C TRP A 87 27.78 -3.72 12.72
N SER A 88 29.10 -3.88 12.68
CA SER A 88 29.75 -5.10 12.22
C SER A 88 30.91 -5.45 13.16
N ALA A 89 31.09 -6.73 13.46
CA ALA A 89 32.23 -7.25 14.19
C ALA A 89 33.51 -7.30 13.33
N ASP A 90 33.40 -7.03 12.04
CA ASP A 90 34.54 -6.99 11.13
C ASP A 90 35.51 -5.85 11.52
N LYS A 91 36.82 -6.16 11.52
CA LYS A 91 37.87 -5.19 11.80
C LYS A 91 38.25 -4.35 10.55
N ALA A 92 37.74 -4.69 9.38
CA ALA A 92 37.97 -3.93 8.16
C ALA A 92 37.42 -2.49 8.28
N SER A 93 38.03 -1.58 7.53
CA SER A 93 37.53 -0.20 7.48
C SER A 93 36.09 -0.16 6.95
N LYS A 94 35.23 0.53 7.66
CA LYS A 94 33.83 0.73 7.29
C LYS A 94 33.62 1.96 6.40
N LEU A 95 34.63 2.77 6.26
CA LEU A 95 34.60 4.02 5.50
C LEU A 95 34.14 3.84 4.05
N PRO A 96 34.62 2.85 3.27
CA PRO A 96 34.16 2.66 1.89
C PRO A 96 32.66 2.41 1.79
N LYS A 97 32.10 1.61 2.72
CA LYS A 97 30.67 1.32 2.75
C LYS A 97 29.84 2.53 3.19
N MET A 98 30.33 3.25 4.20
CA MET A 98 29.68 4.49 4.65
C MET A 98 29.65 5.55 3.55
N SER A 99 30.75 5.75 2.82
CA SER A 99 30.82 6.69 1.71
C SER A 99 29.90 6.31 0.56
N ALA A 100 29.77 5.01 0.24
CA ALA A 100 28.82 4.52 -0.76
C ALA A 100 27.36 4.79 -0.36
N LEU A 101 27.01 4.62 0.93
CA LEU A 101 25.68 4.93 1.43
C LEU A 101 25.38 6.44 1.38
N VAL A 102 26.38 7.28 1.65
CA VAL A 102 26.25 8.73 1.47
C VAL A 102 26.02 9.07 0.00
N ALA A 103 26.79 8.48 -0.91
CA ALA A 103 26.61 8.69 -2.34
C ALA A 103 25.21 8.25 -2.81
N GLU A 104 24.71 7.10 -2.34
CA GLU A 104 23.33 6.63 -2.58
C GLU A 104 22.28 7.66 -2.14
N ALA A 105 22.47 8.24 -0.94
CA ALA A 105 21.53 9.23 -0.40
C ALA A 105 21.51 10.56 -1.18
N LEU A 106 22.56 10.86 -1.94
CA LEU A 106 22.67 12.05 -2.78
C LEU A 106 22.11 11.85 -4.19
N VAL A 107 21.85 10.60 -4.60
CA VAL A 107 21.25 10.33 -5.92
C VAL A 107 19.85 10.92 -5.98
N PRO A 108 19.53 11.75 -6.97
CA PRO A 108 18.18 12.27 -7.14
C PRO A 108 17.20 11.11 -7.32
N ARG A 109 16.22 11.00 -6.45
CA ARG A 109 15.14 10.04 -6.61
C ARG A 109 14.08 10.65 -7.52
N PRO A 110 13.59 9.92 -8.52
CA PRO A 110 12.46 10.39 -9.30
C PRO A 110 11.26 10.61 -8.36
N ALA A 111 10.48 11.64 -8.64
CA ALA A 111 9.25 11.89 -7.89
C ALA A 111 8.35 10.65 -8.00
N GLN A 112 7.94 10.14 -6.86
CA GLN A 112 6.96 9.06 -6.84
C GLN A 112 5.61 9.64 -7.31
N LYS A 113 5.02 8.97 -8.29
CA LYS A 113 3.65 9.30 -8.67
C LYS A 113 2.71 8.79 -7.59
N THR A 114 1.81 9.64 -7.17
CA THR A 114 0.74 9.30 -6.24
C THR A 114 -0.60 9.42 -6.95
N MET A 115 -1.56 8.67 -6.50
CA MET A 115 -2.94 8.69 -6.95
C MET A 115 -3.84 8.65 -5.73
N ASP A 116 -4.77 9.58 -5.65
CA ASP A 116 -5.79 9.56 -4.61
C ASP A 116 -6.88 8.55 -5.01
N VAL A 117 -7.24 7.70 -4.07
CA VAL A 117 -8.28 6.69 -4.24
C VAL A 117 -9.36 6.98 -3.23
N ALA A 118 -10.56 7.26 -3.73
CA ALA A 118 -11.76 7.29 -2.92
C ALA A 118 -12.43 5.90 -2.96
N SER A 119 -12.97 5.47 -1.84
CA SER A 119 -13.70 4.20 -1.74
C SER A 119 -15.04 4.46 -1.07
N GLU A 120 -16.09 3.95 -1.69
CA GLU A 120 -17.45 3.90 -1.11
C GLU A 120 -17.69 2.57 -0.37
N GLY A 121 -16.70 1.67 -0.40
CA GLY A 121 -16.79 0.36 0.23
C GLY A 121 -17.58 -0.67 -0.59
N VAL A 122 -17.67 -0.50 -1.91
CA VAL A 122 -18.42 -1.39 -2.80
C VAL A 122 -17.56 -2.56 -3.24
N CYS A 123 -17.98 -3.79 -2.92
CA CYS A 123 -17.28 -5.03 -3.26
C CYS A 123 -18.13 -5.92 -4.18
N LEU A 124 -17.61 -6.23 -5.36
CA LEU A 124 -18.20 -7.22 -6.25
C LEU A 124 -17.50 -8.57 -6.07
N ILE A 125 -18.28 -9.57 -5.66
CA ILE A 125 -17.82 -10.97 -5.57
C ILE A 125 -18.27 -11.72 -6.81
N LEU A 126 -17.33 -12.35 -7.51
CA LEU A 126 -17.62 -13.22 -8.65
C LEU A 126 -17.59 -14.67 -8.19
N SER A 127 -18.68 -15.38 -8.39
CA SER A 127 -18.88 -16.76 -7.97
C SER A 127 -19.26 -17.65 -9.15
N ASN A 128 -18.99 -18.95 -9.05
CA ASN A 128 -19.48 -19.95 -10.01
C ASN A 128 -20.84 -20.51 -9.62
N ASP A 129 -21.17 -20.44 -8.36
CA ASP A 129 -22.43 -20.91 -7.80
C ASP A 129 -22.76 -20.14 -6.50
N ALA A 130 -23.72 -20.60 -5.76
CA ALA A 130 -24.14 -19.96 -4.51
C ALA A 130 -23.30 -20.40 -3.28
N THR A 131 -22.21 -21.17 -3.44
CA THR A 131 -21.46 -21.68 -2.29
C THR A 131 -20.65 -20.61 -1.57
N GLU A 132 -20.31 -19.51 -2.25
CA GLU A 132 -19.57 -18.38 -1.69
C GLU A 132 -20.45 -17.37 -0.91
N MET A 133 -21.72 -17.68 -0.68
CA MET A 133 -22.61 -16.82 0.13
C MET A 133 -22.05 -16.54 1.54
N GLY A 134 -21.33 -17.51 2.14
CA GLY A 134 -20.66 -17.30 3.43
C GLY A 134 -19.59 -16.23 3.41
N VAL A 135 -18.90 -16.07 2.28
CA VAL A 135 -17.91 -15.00 2.09
C VAL A 135 -18.60 -13.65 1.93
N ALA A 136 -19.71 -13.63 1.17
CA ALA A 136 -20.51 -12.41 1.00
C ALA A 136 -21.09 -11.93 2.34
N GLU A 137 -21.64 -12.85 3.15
CA GLU A 137 -22.14 -12.54 4.49
C GLU A 137 -21.06 -11.96 5.39
N GLN A 138 -19.86 -12.58 5.42
CA GLN A 138 -18.76 -12.10 6.26
C GLN A 138 -18.28 -10.71 5.84
N LEU A 139 -18.18 -10.43 4.54
CA LEU A 139 -17.75 -9.11 4.05
C LEU A 139 -18.83 -8.04 4.19
N SER A 140 -20.11 -8.41 4.18
CA SER A 140 -21.22 -7.46 4.32
C SER A 140 -21.30 -6.77 5.69
N GLU A 141 -20.57 -7.30 6.69
CA GLU A 141 -20.42 -6.61 7.97
C GLU A 141 -19.64 -5.28 7.86
N TYR A 142 -18.81 -5.13 6.81
CA TYR A 142 -17.90 -4.00 6.65
C TYR A 142 -18.05 -3.28 5.32
N LEU A 143 -18.61 -3.93 4.30
CA LEU A 143 -18.65 -3.47 2.92
C LEU A 143 -20.05 -3.58 2.34
N SER A 144 -20.34 -2.77 1.31
CA SER A 144 -21.52 -2.96 0.46
C SER A 144 -21.21 -4.06 -0.56
N VAL A 145 -21.72 -5.25 -0.34
CA VAL A 145 -21.39 -6.43 -1.12
C VAL A 145 -22.46 -6.74 -2.16
N THR A 146 -22.01 -7.00 -3.39
CA THR A 146 -22.82 -7.58 -4.45
C THR A 146 -22.21 -8.91 -4.88
N LEU A 147 -22.97 -10.00 -4.80
CA LEU A 147 -22.57 -11.33 -5.27
C LEU A 147 -23.11 -11.56 -6.68
N LEU A 148 -22.21 -11.74 -7.65
CA LEU A 148 -22.58 -12.12 -9.02
C LEU A 148 -22.48 -13.63 -9.18
N VAL A 149 -23.64 -14.26 -9.44
CA VAL A 149 -23.76 -15.69 -9.76
C VAL A 149 -24.10 -15.88 -11.25
N PRO A 150 -23.71 -17.00 -11.89
CA PRO A 150 -23.97 -17.19 -13.32
C PRO A 150 -25.45 -17.34 -13.67
N ASN A 151 -26.26 -17.88 -12.77
CA ASN A 151 -27.68 -18.11 -12.97
C ASN A 151 -28.49 -17.71 -11.74
N PRO A 152 -29.76 -17.34 -11.90
CA PRO A 152 -30.69 -17.16 -10.80
C PRO A 152 -30.68 -18.34 -9.83
N THR A 153 -30.77 -18.05 -8.54
CA THR A 153 -30.82 -19.05 -7.48
C THR A 153 -32.04 -18.82 -6.57
N ASP A 154 -32.57 -19.88 -6.03
CA ASP A 154 -33.63 -19.82 -5.02
C ASP A 154 -33.06 -19.73 -3.59
N ASP A 155 -31.74 -19.91 -3.45
CA ASP A 155 -31.06 -19.83 -2.17
C ASP A 155 -30.77 -18.37 -1.82
N MET A 156 -31.44 -17.87 -0.77
CA MET A 156 -31.31 -16.49 -0.27
C MET A 156 -31.10 -16.49 1.24
N PRO A 157 -29.88 -16.68 1.72
CA PRO A 157 -29.63 -16.84 3.15
C PRO A 157 -29.75 -15.50 3.92
N SER A 158 -29.52 -14.35 3.27
CA SER A 158 -29.39 -13.06 3.96
C SER A 158 -29.88 -11.91 3.08
N ARG A 159 -30.25 -10.79 3.75
CA ARG A 159 -30.52 -9.50 3.11
C ARG A 159 -29.39 -8.48 3.34
N ASN A 160 -28.28 -8.92 3.86
CA ASN A 160 -27.14 -8.04 4.19
C ASN A 160 -26.30 -7.69 2.96
N TYR A 161 -26.50 -8.40 1.84
CA TYR A 161 -25.83 -8.17 0.57
C TYR A 161 -26.77 -8.42 -0.61
N ASP A 162 -26.44 -7.83 -1.74
CA ASP A 162 -27.21 -8.02 -2.97
C ASP A 162 -26.72 -9.25 -3.75
N ILE A 163 -27.67 -9.98 -4.36
CA ILE A 163 -27.36 -11.04 -5.31
C ILE A 163 -27.86 -10.63 -6.68
N ILE A 164 -26.99 -10.74 -7.68
CA ILE A 164 -27.32 -10.56 -9.09
C ILE A 164 -26.90 -11.79 -9.89
N ALA A 165 -27.64 -12.09 -10.93
CA ALA A 165 -27.29 -13.17 -11.84
C ALA A 165 -26.85 -12.62 -13.20
N GLY A 166 -25.93 -13.30 -13.85
CA GLY A 166 -25.44 -12.90 -15.17
C GLY A 166 -24.02 -13.35 -15.45
N SER A 167 -23.51 -12.95 -16.60
CA SER A 167 -22.14 -13.26 -17.03
C SER A 167 -21.30 -11.99 -17.14
N LEU A 168 -20.21 -11.91 -16.40
CA LEU A 168 -19.27 -10.80 -16.52
C LEU A 168 -18.61 -10.82 -17.90
N ARG A 169 -18.91 -9.81 -18.72
CA ARG A 169 -18.32 -9.66 -20.06
C ARG A 169 -17.02 -8.91 -20.05
N ARG A 170 -16.93 -7.87 -19.23
CA ARG A 170 -15.75 -6.97 -19.17
C ARG A 170 -15.61 -6.35 -17.79
N ALA A 171 -14.37 -6.22 -17.36
CA ALA A 171 -13.99 -5.39 -16.23
C ALA A 171 -12.83 -4.48 -16.64
N THR A 172 -12.86 -3.21 -16.24
CA THR A 172 -11.78 -2.24 -16.47
C THR A 172 -11.62 -1.38 -15.21
N GLY A 173 -10.48 -0.70 -15.08
CA GLY A 173 -10.23 0.14 -13.93
C GLY A 173 -9.22 -0.46 -12.94
N THR A 174 -9.26 0.03 -11.73
CA THR A 174 -8.37 -0.33 -10.62
C THR A 174 -9.08 -0.07 -9.29
N LEU A 175 -8.41 -0.31 -8.17
CA LEU A 175 -8.93 -0.06 -6.82
C LEU A 175 -9.68 1.28 -6.71
N GLY A 176 -10.90 1.25 -6.20
CA GLY A 176 -11.79 2.40 -6.03
C GLY A 176 -12.51 2.87 -7.30
N ASN A 177 -12.26 2.23 -8.46
CA ASN A 177 -12.88 2.65 -9.72
C ASN A 177 -12.86 1.53 -10.76
N PHE A 178 -13.48 0.39 -10.45
CA PHE A 178 -13.76 -0.63 -11.45
C PHE A 178 -15.09 -0.38 -12.13
N GLU A 179 -15.07 -0.44 -13.46
CA GLU A 179 -16.27 -0.50 -14.29
C GLU A 179 -16.47 -1.92 -14.78
N VAL A 180 -17.65 -2.48 -14.57
CA VAL A 180 -18.00 -3.83 -15.01
C VAL A 180 -19.17 -3.82 -15.97
N THR A 181 -19.12 -4.68 -16.96
CA THR A 181 -20.23 -4.92 -17.89
C THR A 181 -20.68 -6.36 -17.76
N ILE A 182 -21.97 -6.57 -17.54
CA ILE A 182 -22.57 -7.87 -17.27
C ILE A 182 -23.64 -8.13 -18.33
N ASP A 183 -23.55 -9.29 -18.98
CA ASP A 183 -24.55 -9.75 -19.93
C ASP A 183 -25.55 -10.67 -19.22
N ALA A 184 -26.78 -10.69 -19.72
CA ALA A 184 -27.91 -11.38 -19.11
C ALA A 184 -28.10 -11.01 -17.64
N LEU A 185 -27.82 -9.74 -17.30
CA LEU A 185 -27.96 -9.24 -15.92
C LEU A 185 -29.41 -9.35 -15.46
N GLN A 186 -29.61 -10.04 -14.35
CA GLN A 186 -30.86 -10.12 -13.63
C GLN A 186 -30.66 -9.70 -12.17
N GLN A 187 -31.59 -8.93 -11.69
CA GLN A 187 -31.64 -8.48 -10.29
C GLN A 187 -32.82 -9.14 -9.62
N LEU A 188 -32.66 -9.46 -8.35
CA LEU A 188 -33.77 -9.96 -7.52
C LEU A 188 -34.70 -8.81 -7.20
N ASP A 189 -35.98 -9.05 -7.31
CA ASP A 189 -37.01 -8.09 -6.85
C ASP A 189 -37.08 -8.09 -5.31
N PRO A 190 -36.67 -7.00 -4.65
CA PRO A 190 -36.66 -6.93 -3.20
C PRO A 190 -38.07 -6.86 -2.60
N THR A 191 -39.11 -6.63 -3.42
CA THR A 191 -40.51 -6.46 -2.97
C THR A 191 -41.25 -7.77 -2.89
N GLY A 192 -40.68 -8.88 -3.36
CA GLY A 192 -41.30 -10.22 -3.34
C GLY A 192 -41.60 -10.69 -1.92
N HIS A 193 -42.85 -10.84 -1.61
CA HIS A 193 -43.36 -11.34 -0.31
C HIS A 193 -43.17 -12.87 -0.17
N GLY A 194 -41.89 -13.33 -0.10
CA GLY A 194 -41.56 -14.75 0.06
C GLY A 194 -41.43 -15.52 -1.27
N THR A 195 -41.52 -14.86 -2.41
CA THR A 195 -41.17 -15.37 -3.72
C THR A 195 -39.93 -14.64 -4.24
N HIS A 196 -38.95 -15.38 -4.76
CA HIS A 196 -37.75 -14.80 -5.35
C HIS A 196 -37.99 -14.61 -6.85
N GLU A 197 -38.44 -13.41 -7.21
CA GLU A 197 -38.66 -13.07 -8.62
C GLU A 197 -37.46 -12.33 -9.15
N TRP A 198 -36.93 -12.80 -10.26
CA TRP A 198 -35.78 -12.21 -10.95
C TRP A 198 -36.26 -11.33 -12.11
N SER A 199 -35.60 -10.21 -12.30
CA SER A 199 -35.89 -9.32 -13.42
C SER A 199 -35.65 -9.98 -14.77
N VAL A 200 -36.22 -9.41 -15.83
CA VAL A 200 -35.93 -9.84 -17.21
C VAL A 200 -34.44 -9.62 -17.50
N PRO A 201 -33.74 -10.59 -18.13
CA PRO A 201 -32.32 -10.47 -18.44
C PRO A 201 -32.00 -9.23 -19.29
N LEU A 202 -31.09 -8.40 -18.81
CA LEU A 202 -30.59 -7.21 -19.48
C LEU A 202 -29.19 -7.48 -20.07
N GLN A 203 -29.02 -7.15 -21.36
CA GLN A 203 -27.71 -7.27 -22.00
C GLN A 203 -26.89 -6.00 -21.80
N GLY A 204 -25.60 -6.16 -21.45
CA GLY A 204 -24.66 -5.05 -21.30
C GLY A 204 -24.97 -4.15 -20.10
N GLY A 205 -25.54 -4.70 -19.04
CA GLY A 205 -25.72 -3.98 -17.78
C GLY A 205 -24.36 -3.46 -17.25
N GLN A 206 -24.34 -2.19 -16.84
CA GLN A 206 -23.12 -1.55 -16.31
C GLN A 206 -23.25 -1.35 -14.80
N SER A 207 -22.14 -1.56 -14.09
CA SER A 207 -22.04 -1.29 -12.66
C SER A 207 -20.61 -0.83 -12.32
N HIS A 208 -20.47 -0.21 -11.15
CA HIS A 208 -19.21 0.24 -10.59
C HIS A 208 -18.97 -0.46 -9.26
N CYS A 209 -17.69 -0.73 -8.95
CA CYS A 209 -17.29 -1.22 -7.65
C CYS A 209 -15.86 -0.79 -7.34
N ASP A 210 -15.51 -0.79 -6.06
CA ASP A 210 -14.18 -0.40 -5.61
C ASP A 210 -13.20 -1.56 -5.66
N ILE A 211 -13.72 -2.80 -5.45
CA ILE A 211 -12.92 -4.02 -5.45
C ILE A 211 -13.68 -5.16 -6.12
N ILE A 212 -12.92 -6.06 -6.72
CA ILE A 212 -13.44 -7.31 -7.28
C ILE A 212 -12.76 -8.48 -6.57
N LEU A 213 -13.55 -9.31 -5.91
CA LEU A 213 -13.12 -10.59 -5.34
C LEU A 213 -13.57 -11.71 -6.27
N ASP A 214 -12.64 -12.29 -7.02
CA ASP A 214 -12.92 -13.33 -8.00
C ASP A 214 -12.66 -14.71 -7.39
N LEU A 215 -13.72 -15.41 -7.04
CA LEU A 215 -13.72 -16.75 -6.45
C LEU A 215 -14.02 -17.87 -7.47
N ARG A 216 -14.16 -17.54 -8.75
CA ARG A 216 -14.54 -18.51 -9.79
C ARG A 216 -13.46 -19.55 -10.06
N GLY A 217 -12.21 -19.29 -9.66
CA GLY A 217 -11.06 -20.10 -10.09
C GLY A 217 -10.77 -19.94 -11.59
N GLY A 218 -10.04 -20.88 -12.18
CA GLY A 218 -9.73 -20.84 -13.61
C GLY A 218 -8.79 -19.70 -14.00
N THR A 219 -9.01 -19.08 -15.17
CA THR A 219 -8.16 -17.99 -15.67
C THR A 219 -8.56 -16.65 -15.07
N PRO A 220 -7.60 -15.90 -14.46
CA PRO A 220 -7.87 -14.56 -13.96
C PRO A 220 -8.38 -13.61 -15.05
N LEU A 221 -9.21 -12.63 -14.67
CA LEU A 221 -9.70 -11.59 -15.59
C LEU A 221 -8.56 -10.76 -16.18
N PHE A 222 -7.55 -10.48 -15.36
CA PHE A 222 -6.38 -9.71 -15.76
C PHE A 222 -5.14 -10.63 -15.79
N PRO A 223 -4.35 -10.63 -16.86
CA PRO A 223 -3.10 -11.36 -16.93
C PRO A 223 -2.13 -10.94 -15.81
N ALA A 224 -1.22 -11.83 -15.41
CA ALA A 224 -0.29 -11.56 -14.30
C ALA A 224 0.57 -10.29 -14.51
N HIS A 225 0.91 -9.96 -15.77
CA HIS A 225 1.66 -8.76 -16.13
C HIS A 225 0.80 -7.47 -16.11
N GLU A 226 -0.53 -7.60 -16.07
CA GLU A 226 -1.49 -6.50 -15.93
C GLU A 226 -2.13 -6.49 -14.55
N LYS A 227 -1.41 -6.92 -13.53
CA LYS A 227 -1.92 -6.93 -12.16
C LYS A 227 -2.58 -5.60 -11.81
N ARG A 228 -3.84 -5.68 -11.34
CA ARG A 228 -4.63 -4.51 -10.93
C ARG A 228 -4.79 -4.51 -9.41
N ASP A 229 -4.49 -3.37 -8.79
CA ASP A 229 -4.83 -3.20 -7.39
C ASP A 229 -6.36 -3.21 -7.24
N GLY A 230 -6.85 -3.86 -6.19
CA GLY A 230 -8.30 -4.05 -5.97
C GLY A 230 -8.91 -5.28 -6.66
N TYR A 231 -8.18 -5.98 -7.52
CA TYR A 231 -8.59 -7.27 -8.05
C TYR A 231 -7.91 -8.43 -7.30
N LEU A 232 -8.71 -9.20 -6.59
CA LEU A 232 -8.28 -10.36 -5.80
C LEU A 232 -8.81 -11.63 -6.46
N TRP A 233 -7.92 -12.43 -7.04
CA TRP A 233 -8.27 -13.72 -7.62
C TRP A 233 -7.84 -14.86 -6.72
N VAL A 234 -8.76 -15.78 -6.43
CA VAL A 234 -8.55 -16.90 -5.52
C VAL A 234 -9.33 -18.12 -6.00
N ASP A 235 -8.72 -19.30 -5.87
CA ASP A 235 -9.43 -20.56 -6.00
C ASP A 235 -10.30 -20.80 -4.76
N ALA A 236 -11.61 -20.82 -4.93
CA ALA A 236 -12.58 -21.01 -3.84
C ALA A 236 -12.43 -22.36 -3.12
N SER A 237 -11.85 -23.37 -3.76
CA SER A 237 -11.57 -24.67 -3.15
C SER A 237 -10.49 -24.62 -2.07
N HIS A 238 -9.66 -23.57 -2.04
CA HIS A 238 -8.56 -23.41 -1.09
C HIS A 238 -8.91 -22.45 0.04
N ALA A 239 -9.57 -22.93 1.08
CA ALA A 239 -10.07 -22.14 2.20
C ALA A 239 -9.06 -21.12 2.83
N PRO A 240 -7.76 -21.46 3.05
CA PRO A 240 -6.80 -20.50 3.56
C PRO A 240 -6.58 -19.28 2.63
N SER A 241 -6.62 -19.49 1.31
CA SER A 241 -6.48 -18.41 0.34
C SER A 241 -7.73 -17.52 0.32
N VAL A 242 -8.91 -18.12 0.44
CA VAL A 242 -10.19 -17.38 0.57
C VAL A 242 -10.16 -16.51 1.83
N ALA A 243 -9.82 -17.07 2.99
CA ALA A 243 -9.71 -16.31 4.23
C ALA A 243 -8.71 -15.14 4.14
N LYS A 244 -7.56 -15.37 3.48
CA LYS A 244 -6.60 -14.30 3.22
C LYS A 244 -7.17 -13.21 2.33
N ALA A 245 -7.88 -13.57 1.27
CA ALA A 245 -8.49 -12.62 0.35
C ALA A 245 -9.60 -11.79 1.02
N VAL A 246 -10.41 -12.42 1.89
CA VAL A 246 -11.41 -11.72 2.72
C VAL A 246 -10.73 -10.69 3.62
N LEU A 247 -9.66 -11.05 4.33
CA LEU A 247 -8.89 -10.12 5.15
C LEU A 247 -8.26 -9.00 4.31
N GLN A 248 -7.77 -9.30 3.13
CA GLN A 248 -7.22 -8.30 2.22
C GLN A 248 -8.31 -7.34 1.73
N ALA A 249 -9.48 -7.85 1.35
CA ALA A 249 -10.61 -7.04 0.93
C ALA A 249 -11.06 -6.09 2.05
N SER A 250 -11.30 -6.61 3.24
CA SER A 250 -11.71 -5.80 4.39
C SER A 250 -10.67 -4.75 4.82
N HIS A 251 -9.39 -5.04 4.64
CA HIS A 251 -8.31 -4.09 4.94
C HIS A 251 -8.13 -3.02 3.86
N MET A 252 -8.34 -3.38 2.59
CA MET A 252 -8.20 -2.44 1.47
C MET A 252 -9.31 -1.41 1.43
N LEU A 253 -10.50 -1.80 1.88
CA LEU A 253 -11.72 -1.04 1.69
C LEU A 253 -12.31 -0.63 3.04
N GLY A 254 -12.48 0.62 3.18
CA GLY A 254 -13.39 1.31 4.06
C GLY A 254 -13.93 2.51 3.29
N THR A 255 -14.92 3.18 3.80
CA THR A 255 -15.35 4.49 3.29
C THR A 255 -14.31 5.53 3.66
N PHE A 256 -13.23 5.63 2.89
CA PHE A 256 -12.15 6.59 3.15
C PHE A 256 -11.47 7.03 1.85
N GLU A 257 -10.82 8.17 1.92
CA GLU A 257 -9.87 8.62 0.90
C GLU A 257 -8.47 8.15 1.27
N LYS A 258 -7.75 7.61 0.32
CA LYS A 258 -6.40 7.10 0.50
C LYS A 258 -5.52 7.51 -0.65
N THR A 259 -4.36 8.08 -0.32
CA THR A 259 -3.30 8.32 -1.31
C THR A 259 -2.45 7.07 -1.47
N LEU A 260 -2.39 6.52 -2.67
CA LEU A 260 -1.55 5.39 -3.02
C LEU A 260 -0.32 5.84 -3.79
N PHE A 261 0.83 5.22 -3.47
CA PHE A 261 2.04 5.37 -4.27
C PHE A 261 1.97 4.46 -5.49
N VAL A 262 2.01 5.07 -6.67
CA VAL A 262 2.05 4.33 -7.93
C VAL A 262 3.48 3.88 -8.17
N LYS A 263 3.72 2.57 -8.21
CA LYS A 263 4.98 2.02 -8.67
C LYS A 263 5.12 2.27 -10.17
N THR A 264 6.01 3.16 -10.54
CA THR A 264 6.44 3.27 -11.94
C THR A 264 7.68 2.41 -12.12
N GLU A 265 7.58 1.33 -12.88
CA GLU A 265 8.73 0.64 -13.40
C GLU A 265 9.28 1.49 -14.55
N SER A 266 10.36 2.22 -14.31
CA SER A 266 11.11 2.87 -15.38
C SER A 266 12.16 1.90 -15.86
N PHE A 267 11.95 1.30 -17.03
CA PHE A 267 13.03 0.65 -17.78
C PHE A 267 13.82 1.76 -18.48
N SER A 268 15.02 2.07 -18.01
CA SER A 268 16.00 2.77 -18.81
C SER A 268 16.69 1.74 -19.73
N ILE A 269 16.49 1.89 -21.03
CA ILE A 269 17.22 1.17 -22.08
C ILE A 269 18.62 1.80 -22.23
#